data_f425a7d7d251aee4be3b55d1dc6433db
#
_entry.id   f425a7d7d251aee4be3b55d1dc6433db
#
_cell.length_a   1.000
_cell.length_b   1.000
_cell.length_c   1.000
_cell.angle_alpha   90.00
_cell.angle_beta   90.00
_cell.angle_gamma   90.00
#
_symmetry.space_group_name_H-M   'P 1'
#
loop_
_entity.id
_entity.type
_entity.pdbx_description
1 polymer ?
#
loop_
_entity_poly.entity_id
_entity_poly.type
_entity_poly.pdbx_seq_one_letter_code
_entity_poly.pdbx_strand_id
1 'polypeptide(L)'
;MPLYALICLDKPDRAALRAETRAAHLAYVAETGVVVQAGPLLDDDEGMIGSLLILDVPDRAAAVAWGAQDPYTLAGLFDTVTLHRWKKVVG
;
A
#
# COMPACT_ATOMS: atom_id res chain seq x y z
N MET A 1 14.06 9.55 8.69
CA MET A 1 13.03 8.84 9.47
C MET A 1 13.05 7.36 9.13
N PRO A 2 12.57 6.48 10.01
CA PRO A 2 12.54 5.05 9.69
C PRO A 2 11.62 4.73 8.52
N LEU A 3 11.95 3.67 7.82
CA LEU A 3 11.13 3.19 6.72
C LEU A 3 10.34 1.95 7.17
N TYR A 4 9.14 1.83 6.64
CA TYR A 4 8.24 0.70 6.89
C TYR A 4 7.74 0.15 5.57
N ALA A 5 7.74 -1.17 5.44
CA ALA A 5 7.18 -1.86 4.29
C ALA A 5 5.75 -2.30 4.63
N LEU A 6 4.79 -1.75 3.92
CA LEU A 6 3.38 -2.11 4.04
C LEU A 6 3.04 -3.03 2.86
N ILE A 7 2.64 -4.25 3.16
CA ILE A 7 2.32 -5.26 2.16
C ILE A 7 0.85 -5.64 2.29
N CYS A 8 0.10 -5.40 1.22
CA CYS A 8 -1.34 -5.60 1.21
C CYS A 8 -1.69 -6.61 0.12
N LEU A 9 -2.44 -7.65 0.48
CA LEU A 9 -2.96 -8.61 -0.49
C LEU A 9 -4.46 -8.39 -0.65
N ASP A 10 -4.92 -8.32 -1.90
CA ASP A 10 -6.31 -8.09 -2.22
C ASP A 10 -7.18 -9.32 -1.93
N LYS A 11 -8.46 -9.09 -1.65
CA LYS A 11 -9.46 -10.14 -1.65
C LYS A 11 -9.58 -10.72 -3.06
N PRO A 12 -9.95 -12.00 -3.21
CA PRO A 12 -10.17 -12.59 -4.54
C PRO A 12 -11.23 -11.83 -5.35
N ASP A 13 -11.04 -11.78 -6.66
CA ASP A 13 -12.02 -11.23 -7.61
C ASP A 13 -12.36 -9.76 -7.36
N ARG A 14 -11.36 -8.94 -7.02
CA ARG A 14 -11.52 -7.51 -6.73
C ARG A 14 -10.79 -6.60 -7.72
N ALA A 15 -10.44 -7.10 -8.91
CA ALA A 15 -9.74 -6.31 -9.92
C ALA A 15 -10.52 -5.05 -10.31
N ALA A 16 -11.84 -5.15 -10.44
CA ALA A 16 -12.70 -4.02 -10.76
C ALA A 16 -12.71 -2.98 -9.64
N LEU A 17 -12.79 -3.42 -8.39
CA LEU A 17 -12.74 -2.52 -7.23
C LEU A 17 -11.41 -1.79 -7.14
N ARG A 18 -10.30 -2.49 -7.39
CA ARG A 18 -8.97 -1.89 -7.43
C ARG A 18 -8.89 -0.81 -8.51
N ALA A 19 -9.35 -1.11 -9.71
CA ALA A 19 -9.32 -0.18 -10.83
C ALA A 19 -10.17 1.07 -10.55
N GLU A 20 -11.33 0.89 -9.99
CA GLU A 20 -12.28 1.95 -9.66
C GLU A 20 -11.77 2.87 -8.54
N THR A 21 -10.97 2.34 -7.60
CA THR A 21 -10.47 3.08 -6.45
C THR A 21 -9.09 3.69 -6.69
N ARG A 22 -8.42 3.32 -7.78
CA ARG A 22 -7.03 3.66 -8.05
C ARG A 22 -6.75 5.17 -8.01
N ALA A 23 -7.61 5.97 -8.62
CA ALA A 23 -7.40 7.43 -8.66
C ALA A 23 -7.39 8.04 -7.26
N ALA A 24 -8.31 7.61 -6.40
CA ALA A 24 -8.38 8.08 -5.01
C ALA A 24 -7.14 7.65 -4.22
N HIS A 25 -6.68 6.42 -4.42
CA HIS A 25 -5.46 5.91 -3.78
C HIS A 25 -4.24 6.74 -4.18
N LEU A 26 -4.05 6.99 -5.48
CA LEU A 26 -2.91 7.77 -5.97
C LEU A 26 -2.95 9.22 -5.48
N ALA A 27 -4.13 9.82 -5.37
CA ALA A 27 -4.29 11.15 -4.79
C ALA A 27 -3.87 11.18 -3.32
N TYR A 28 -4.27 10.19 -2.55
CA TYR A 28 -3.89 10.05 -1.14
C TYR A 28 -2.37 9.90 -0.98
N VAL A 29 -1.74 9.04 -1.80
CA VAL A 29 -0.29 8.87 -1.83
C VAL A 29 0.41 10.21 -2.09
N ALA A 30 -0.03 10.95 -3.09
CA ALA A 30 0.56 12.24 -3.46
C ALA A 30 0.38 13.29 -2.35
N GLU A 31 -0.80 13.39 -1.78
CA GLU A 31 -1.14 14.38 -0.76
C GLU A 31 -0.39 14.18 0.55
N THR A 32 -0.21 12.94 0.98
CA THR A 32 0.45 12.67 2.25
C THR A 32 1.97 12.79 2.18
N GLY A 33 2.57 12.57 1.03
CA GLY A 33 4.00 12.79 0.80
C GLY A 33 4.93 11.86 1.56
N VAL A 34 4.45 10.78 2.16
CA VAL A 34 5.26 9.87 2.98
C VAL A 34 5.67 8.59 2.24
N VAL A 35 5.15 8.36 1.05
CA VAL A 35 5.45 7.15 0.28
C VAL A 35 6.72 7.36 -0.53
N VAL A 36 7.74 6.55 -0.27
CA VAL A 36 9.05 6.63 -0.95
C VAL A 36 8.99 5.86 -2.27
N GLN A 37 8.44 4.66 -2.21
CA GLN A 37 8.25 3.79 -3.36
C GLN A 37 6.97 3.02 -3.17
N ALA A 38 6.26 2.73 -4.25
CA ALA A 38 5.05 1.92 -4.20
C ALA A 38 4.78 1.30 -5.56
N GLY A 39 4.07 0.18 -5.55
CA GLY A 39 3.63 -0.47 -6.76
C GLY A 39 2.74 -1.66 -6.45
N PRO A 40 2.00 -2.15 -7.46
CA PRO A 40 1.18 -3.32 -7.27
C PRO A 40 2.01 -4.60 -7.22
N LEU A 41 1.52 -5.58 -6.46
CA LEU A 41 2.00 -6.95 -6.55
C LEU A 41 1.23 -7.64 -7.67
N LEU A 42 1.94 -8.42 -8.48
CA LEU A 42 1.36 -9.04 -9.66
C LEU A 42 1.39 -10.56 -9.53
N ASP A 43 0.39 -11.23 -10.10
CA ASP A 43 0.49 -12.67 -10.35
C ASP A 43 1.31 -12.92 -11.63
N ASP A 44 1.51 -14.17 -11.99
CA ASP A 44 2.34 -14.54 -13.15
C ASP A 44 1.71 -14.14 -14.49
N ASP A 45 0.43 -13.80 -14.51
CA ASP A 45 -0.31 -13.36 -15.69
C ASP A 45 -0.48 -11.83 -15.73
N GLU A 46 0.33 -11.08 -14.96
CA GLU A 46 0.32 -9.62 -14.88
C GLU A 46 -0.95 -9.04 -14.22
N GLY A 47 -1.74 -9.87 -13.55
CA GLY A 47 -2.89 -9.40 -12.78
C GLY A 47 -2.46 -8.78 -11.46
N MET A 48 -3.06 -7.66 -11.09
CA MET A 48 -2.75 -6.98 -9.83
C MET A 48 -3.46 -7.68 -8.68
N ILE A 49 -2.69 -8.16 -7.69
CA ILE A 49 -3.20 -8.93 -6.56
C ILE A 49 -2.90 -8.30 -5.21
N GLY A 50 -2.27 -7.14 -5.19
CA GLY A 50 -1.90 -6.49 -3.95
C GLY A 50 -1.11 -5.22 -4.18
N SER A 51 -0.52 -4.70 -3.12
CA SER A 51 0.31 -3.50 -3.14
C SER A 51 1.49 -3.65 -2.19
N LEU A 52 2.63 -3.09 -2.59
CA LEU A 52 3.78 -2.89 -1.73
C LEU A 52 4.05 -1.40 -1.65
N LEU A 53 4.13 -0.86 -0.42
CA LEU A 53 4.40 0.55 -0.19
C LEU A 53 5.52 0.68 0.84
N ILE A 54 6.49 1.54 0.54
CA ILE A 54 7.55 1.89 1.48
C ILE A 54 7.23 3.29 2.01
N LEU A 55 7.01 3.37 3.33
CA LEU A 55 6.60 4.59 4.01
C LEU A 55 7.75 5.17 4.82
N ASP A 56 7.97 6.47 4.70
CA ASP A 56 8.91 7.24 5.51
C ASP A 56 8.12 8.00 6.57
N VAL A 57 8.00 7.42 7.75
CA VAL A 57 7.19 7.95 8.85
C VAL A 57 7.94 7.80 10.17
N PRO A 58 7.57 8.59 11.21
CA PRO A 58 8.33 8.61 12.48
C PRO A 58 8.34 7.29 13.23
N ASP A 59 7.23 6.55 13.20
CA ASP A 59 7.06 5.33 14.00
C ASP A 59 6.04 4.38 13.40
N ARG A 60 5.89 3.21 14.00
CA ARG A 60 4.94 2.19 13.56
C ARG A 60 3.50 2.69 13.64
N ALA A 61 3.14 3.44 14.67
CA ALA A 61 1.80 3.96 14.84
C ALA A 61 1.40 4.85 13.67
N ALA A 62 2.32 5.70 13.19
CA ALA A 62 2.09 6.55 12.03
C ALA A 62 1.90 5.73 10.75
N ALA A 63 2.66 4.64 10.59
CA ALA A 63 2.52 3.73 9.44
C ALA A 63 1.15 3.03 9.47
N VAL A 64 0.73 2.54 10.62
CA VAL A 64 -0.59 1.90 10.80
C VAL A 64 -1.69 2.89 10.47
N ALA A 65 -1.60 4.11 10.99
CA ALA A 65 -2.61 5.16 10.75
C ALA A 65 -2.70 5.51 9.26
N TRP A 66 -1.55 5.60 8.57
CA TRP A 66 -1.53 5.89 7.15
C TRP A 66 -2.27 4.80 6.36
N GLY A 67 -1.95 3.54 6.63
CA GLY A 67 -2.59 2.40 5.95
C GLY A 67 -4.08 2.33 6.19
N ALA A 68 -4.54 2.67 7.40
CA ALA A 68 -5.95 2.65 7.76
C ALA A 68 -6.78 3.67 6.95
N GLN A 69 -6.17 4.75 6.50
CA GLN A 69 -6.85 5.81 5.73
C GLN A 69 -6.66 5.71 4.22
N ASP A 70 -5.87 4.74 3.75
CA ASP A 70 -5.71 4.51 2.31
C ASP A 70 -7.08 4.20 1.70
N PRO A 71 -7.49 4.88 0.62
CA PRO A 71 -8.75 4.60 -0.06
C PRO A 71 -8.96 3.13 -0.43
N TYR A 72 -7.92 2.38 -0.75
CA TYR A 72 -8.05 0.94 -0.96
C TYR A 72 -8.51 0.23 0.32
N THR A 73 -7.97 0.61 1.47
CA THR A 73 -8.38 0.05 2.77
C THR A 73 -9.84 0.40 3.06
N LEU A 74 -10.20 1.66 2.88
CA LEU A 74 -11.57 2.15 3.14
C LEU A 74 -12.60 1.49 2.22
N ALA A 75 -12.21 1.13 1.00
CA ALA A 75 -13.07 0.44 0.06
C ALA A 75 -13.21 -1.06 0.36
N GLY A 76 -12.45 -1.59 1.31
CA GLY A 76 -12.50 -3.01 1.64
C GLY A 76 -11.81 -3.92 0.65
N LEU A 77 -10.81 -3.40 -0.07
CA LEU A 77 -10.08 -4.16 -1.10
C LEU A 77 -9.20 -5.26 -0.51
N PHE A 78 -8.54 -4.99 0.63
CA PHE A 78 -7.49 -5.87 1.14
C PHE A 78 -8.03 -7.02 1.99
N ASP A 79 -7.47 -8.21 1.78
CA ASP A 79 -7.70 -9.39 2.59
C ASP A 79 -6.72 -9.43 3.77
N THR A 80 -5.43 -9.24 3.48
CA THR A 80 -4.38 -9.21 4.50
C THR A 80 -3.50 -7.98 4.34
N VAL A 81 -3.06 -7.45 5.47
CA VAL A 81 -2.11 -6.32 5.52
C VAL A 81 -1.05 -6.65 6.54
N THR A 82 0.22 -6.58 6.13
CA THR A 82 1.36 -6.77 7.03
C THR A 82 2.26 -5.54 6.97
N LEU A 83 2.91 -5.23 8.09
CA LEU A 83 3.75 -4.06 8.24
C LEU A 83 5.06 -4.46 8.91
N HIS A 84 6.18 -4.15 8.25
CA HIS A 84 7.52 -4.47 8.73
C HIS A 84 8.42 -3.24 8.73
N ARG A 85 9.27 -3.11 9.74
CA ARG A 85 10.40 -2.19 9.64
C ARG A 85 11.27 -2.64 8.47
N TRP A 86 11.72 -1.67 7.69
CA TRP A 86 12.52 -1.96 6.51
C TRP A 86 13.70 -1.01 6.43
N LYS A 87 14.84 -1.52 6.02
CA LYS A 87 16.04 -0.74 5.82
C LYS A 87 16.50 -0.91 4.38
N LYS A 88 16.66 0.19 3.68
CA LYS A 88 17.20 0.15 2.33
C LYS A 88 18.70 -0.09 2.42
N VAL A 89 19.17 -1.15 1.76
CA VAL A 89 20.59 -1.52 1.69
C VAL A 89 21.12 -1.37 0.29
N VAL A 90 20.31 -1.66 -0.72
CA VAL A 90 20.64 -1.56 -2.14
C VAL A 90 19.55 -0.77 -2.85
N GLY A 91 19.97 0.10 -3.74
CA GLY A 91 19.03 0.88 -4.54
C GLY A 91 18.98 2.36 -4.27
#